data_cb30806000f7f260f4cd2ce527ad08c1
#
_entry.id   cb30806000f7f260f4cd2ce527ad08c1
#
_cell.length_a   1.000
_cell.length_b   1.000
_cell.length_c   1.000
_cell.angle_alpha   90.00
_cell.angle_beta   90.00
_cell.angle_gamma   90.00
#
_symmetry.space_group_name_H-M   'P 1'
#
loop_
_entity.id
_entity.type
_entity.pdbx_description
1 polymer ?
#
loop_
_entity_poly.entity_id
_entity_poly.type
_entity_poly.pdbx_seq_one_letter_code
_entity_poly.pdbx_strand_id
1 'polypeptide(L)'
;MKKIVSVLLVAVLALAIFAGCSNKQSESLTIAVPNDATNEARALLLLQAKGYIKLKDGAGITATKNDIAENPYNVEIVEAEAAAIPQLLPDVDYAVINSNYAINAGLNPVKDSLFKEGSSSAYGNILAVKEGNENTDAVKALKAALESKQVADFINEKYNGSVVSTV
;
A
#
# COMPACT_ATOMS: atom_id res chain seq x y z
N MET A 1 -4.01 57.34 35.75
CA MET A 1 -5.02 56.72 34.89
C MET A 1 -4.51 56.38 33.51
N LYS A 2 -3.91 57.29 32.71
CA LYS A 2 -3.44 57.01 31.36
C LYS A 2 -2.36 55.87 31.27
N LYS A 3 -1.45 55.80 32.25
CA LYS A 3 -0.40 54.73 32.30
C LYS A 3 -0.95 53.33 32.63
N ILE A 4 -2.00 53.25 33.43
CA ILE A 4 -2.65 51.97 33.80
C ILE A 4 -3.46 51.44 32.63
N VAL A 5 -4.12 52.29 31.86
CA VAL A 5 -4.87 51.90 30.65
C VAL A 5 -3.94 51.39 29.57
N SER A 6 -2.75 52.01 29.39
CA SER A 6 -1.73 51.53 28.41
C SER A 6 -1.15 50.14 28.80
N VAL A 7 -0.92 49.87 30.07
CA VAL A 7 -0.42 48.54 30.50
C VAL A 7 -1.47 47.46 30.33
N LEU A 8 -2.75 47.76 30.62
CA LEU A 8 -3.87 46.84 30.37
C LEU A 8 -4.07 46.55 28.89
N LEU A 9 -3.93 47.54 28.02
CA LEU A 9 -4.05 47.35 26.56
C LEU A 9 -2.94 46.44 25.99
N VAL A 10 -1.70 46.61 26.49
CA VAL A 10 -0.56 45.77 26.08
C VAL A 10 -0.73 44.34 26.59
N ALA A 11 -1.26 44.13 27.82
CA ALA A 11 -1.52 42.81 28.36
C ALA A 11 -2.61 42.06 27.58
N VAL A 12 -3.67 42.75 27.16
CA VAL A 12 -4.75 42.15 26.34
C VAL A 12 -4.24 41.79 24.93
N LEU A 13 -3.38 42.60 24.30
CA LEU A 13 -2.74 42.25 23.02
C LEU A 13 -1.79 41.06 23.15
N ALA A 14 -1.03 40.96 24.26
CA ALA A 14 -0.14 39.82 24.50
C ALA A 14 -0.90 38.51 24.71
N LEU A 15 -2.07 38.52 25.32
CA LEU A 15 -2.95 37.35 25.50
C LEU A 15 -3.61 36.92 24.18
N ALA A 16 -3.87 37.85 23.26
CA ALA A 16 -4.43 37.53 21.94
C ALA A 16 -3.43 36.78 21.02
N ILE A 17 -2.13 36.99 21.23
CA ILE A 17 -1.08 36.30 20.44
C ILE A 17 -0.90 34.85 20.88
N PHE A 18 -1.24 34.48 22.13
CA PHE A 18 -1.20 33.09 22.61
C PHE A 18 -2.48 32.29 22.31
N ALA A 19 -3.55 32.95 21.84
CA ALA A 19 -4.77 32.29 21.34
C ALA A 19 -4.69 31.97 19.84
N GLY A 20 -3.52 32.08 19.22
CA GLY A 20 -3.24 31.50 17.92
C GLY A 20 -3.43 30.01 18.02
N CYS A 21 -4.61 29.54 17.58
CA CYS A 21 -4.93 28.14 17.43
C CYS A 21 -3.78 27.44 16.74
N SER A 22 -3.06 26.64 17.50
CA SER A 22 -2.36 25.49 16.95
C SER A 22 -3.44 24.53 16.40
N ASN A 23 -4.03 24.87 15.25
CA ASN A 23 -4.53 23.85 14.36
C ASN A 23 -3.28 23.03 14.01
N LYS A 24 -2.98 22.00 14.77
CA LYS A 24 -2.30 20.84 14.22
C LYS A 24 -3.26 20.32 13.16
N GLN A 25 -3.16 20.89 11.97
CA GLN A 25 -3.55 20.20 10.77
C GLN A 25 -2.72 18.91 10.85
N SER A 26 -3.35 17.78 11.13
CA SER A 26 -2.66 16.51 11.05
C SER A 26 -2.11 16.46 9.64
N GLU A 27 -0.79 16.50 9.50
CA GLU A 27 -0.15 16.35 8.21
C GLU A 27 -0.76 15.12 7.58
N SER A 28 -1.25 15.24 6.35
CA SER A 28 -1.80 14.12 5.61
C SER A 28 -0.67 13.13 5.36
N LEU A 29 -0.93 11.86 5.56
CA LEU A 29 0.01 10.78 5.26
C LEU A 29 -0.17 10.41 3.78
N THR A 30 0.79 10.76 2.94
CA THR A 30 0.74 10.48 1.50
C THR A 30 1.21 9.07 1.18
N ILE A 31 0.37 8.27 0.51
CA ILE A 31 0.70 6.89 0.14
C ILE A 31 0.46 6.68 -1.36
N ALA A 32 1.53 6.40 -2.11
CA ALA A 32 1.42 6.05 -3.52
C ALA A 32 0.94 4.60 -3.71
N VAL A 33 -0.03 4.41 -4.61
CA VAL A 33 -0.59 3.11 -4.96
C VAL A 33 -0.72 2.97 -6.49
N PRO A 34 -0.70 1.73 -7.04
CA PRO A 34 -0.99 1.51 -8.45
C PRO A 34 -2.39 1.99 -8.84
N ASN A 35 -2.53 2.54 -10.06
CA ASN A 35 -3.79 3.06 -10.59
C ASN A 35 -4.58 2.06 -11.45
N ASP A 36 -4.07 0.84 -11.65
CA ASP A 36 -4.85 -0.22 -12.30
C ASP A 36 -5.75 -0.93 -11.30
N ALA A 37 -6.96 -1.29 -11.74
CA ALA A 37 -8.03 -1.79 -10.87
C ALA A 37 -7.62 -2.96 -9.97
N THR A 38 -6.77 -3.88 -10.47
CA THR A 38 -6.34 -5.06 -9.70
C THR A 38 -5.33 -4.68 -8.62
N ASN A 39 -4.31 -3.90 -8.97
CA ASN A 39 -3.26 -3.54 -8.02
C ASN A 39 -3.68 -2.41 -7.07
N GLU A 40 -4.56 -1.50 -7.49
CA GLU A 40 -5.17 -0.51 -6.58
C GLU A 40 -5.94 -1.22 -5.46
N ALA A 41 -6.88 -2.10 -5.81
CA ALA A 41 -7.65 -2.87 -4.82
C ALA A 41 -6.74 -3.67 -3.89
N ARG A 42 -5.69 -4.30 -4.43
CA ARG A 42 -4.69 -5.03 -3.67
C ARG A 42 -3.95 -4.15 -2.67
N ALA A 43 -3.52 -2.96 -3.10
CA ALA A 43 -2.84 -2.00 -2.25
C ALA A 43 -3.76 -1.52 -1.11
N LEU A 44 -5.02 -1.17 -1.42
CA LEU A 44 -5.99 -0.72 -0.42
C LEU A 44 -6.32 -1.82 0.60
N LEU A 45 -6.45 -3.08 0.17
CA LEU A 45 -6.64 -4.22 1.08
C LEU A 45 -5.43 -4.44 1.99
N LEU A 46 -4.21 -4.23 1.49
CA LEU A 46 -3.00 -4.28 2.32
C LEU A 46 -2.99 -3.17 3.36
N LEU A 47 -3.33 -1.93 2.98
CA LEU A 47 -3.43 -0.79 3.90
C LEU A 47 -4.52 -1.03 4.96
N GLN A 48 -5.68 -1.59 4.57
CA GLN A 48 -6.73 -2.01 5.50
C GLN A 48 -6.24 -3.08 6.48
N ALA A 49 -5.57 -4.12 5.99
CA ALA A 49 -5.03 -5.19 6.84
C ALA A 49 -3.99 -4.68 7.87
N LYS A 50 -3.37 -3.54 7.58
CA LYS A 50 -2.43 -2.84 8.48
C LYS A 50 -3.08 -1.75 9.33
N GLY A 51 -4.39 -1.52 9.17
CA GLY A 51 -5.16 -0.56 9.97
C GLY A 51 -4.99 0.90 9.56
N TYR A 52 -4.41 1.19 8.41
CA TYR A 52 -4.27 2.57 7.91
C TYR A 52 -5.59 3.16 7.45
N ILE A 53 -6.43 2.33 6.84
CA ILE A 53 -7.77 2.69 6.34
C ILE A 53 -8.75 1.56 6.66
N LYS A 54 -10.05 1.84 6.51
CA LYS A 54 -11.08 0.81 6.45
C LYS A 54 -11.91 1.02 5.18
N LEU A 55 -12.09 -0.04 4.42
CA LEU A 55 -12.91 -0.05 3.22
C LEU A 55 -14.38 -0.32 3.58
N LYS A 56 -15.30 0.09 2.70
CA LYS A 56 -16.71 -0.25 2.78
C LYS A 56 -16.90 -1.76 2.73
N ASP A 57 -17.93 -2.24 3.42
CA ASP A 57 -18.27 -3.65 3.39
C ASP A 57 -18.54 -4.09 1.93
N GLY A 58 -17.95 -5.21 1.55
CA GLY A 58 -18.12 -5.78 0.21
C GLY A 58 -17.24 -5.18 -0.90
N ALA A 59 -16.43 -4.15 -0.65
CA ALA A 59 -15.53 -3.58 -1.67
C ALA A 59 -14.55 -4.62 -2.24
N GLY A 60 -13.92 -5.44 -1.37
CA GLY A 60 -13.13 -6.61 -1.76
C GLY A 60 -12.07 -6.32 -2.84
N ILE A 61 -11.95 -7.25 -3.78
CA ILE A 61 -10.93 -7.21 -4.86
C ILE A 61 -11.23 -6.18 -5.97
N THR A 62 -12.31 -5.41 -5.84
CA THR A 62 -12.67 -4.33 -6.76
C THR A 62 -12.63 -2.95 -6.09
N ALA A 63 -12.06 -2.88 -4.88
CA ALA A 63 -11.96 -1.65 -4.12
C ALA A 63 -11.18 -0.57 -4.87
N THR A 64 -11.68 0.66 -4.75
CA THR A 64 -11.01 1.88 -5.19
C THR A 64 -10.84 2.83 -4.01
N LYS A 65 -10.06 3.90 -4.15
CA LYS A 65 -9.94 4.92 -3.08
C LYS A 65 -11.29 5.52 -2.66
N ASN A 66 -12.30 5.51 -3.53
CA ASN A 66 -13.66 5.97 -3.23
C ASN A 66 -14.41 5.04 -2.26
N ASP A 67 -13.88 3.84 -2.03
CA ASP A 67 -14.44 2.87 -1.10
C ASP A 67 -13.83 2.95 0.30
N ILE A 68 -12.98 3.92 0.56
CA ILE A 68 -12.47 4.18 1.92
C ILE A 68 -13.62 4.72 2.77
N ALA A 69 -14.02 3.96 3.79
CA ALA A 69 -15.08 4.31 4.73
C ALA A 69 -14.55 5.04 5.97
N GLU A 70 -13.38 4.63 6.46
CA GLU A 70 -12.71 5.27 7.60
C GLU A 70 -11.24 5.52 7.26
N ASN A 71 -10.75 6.70 7.64
CA ASN A 71 -9.38 7.15 7.37
C ASN A 71 -8.77 7.81 8.61
N PRO A 72 -8.45 7.02 9.65
CA PRO A 72 -8.04 7.56 10.95
C PRO A 72 -6.69 8.29 10.92
N TYR A 73 -5.85 8.03 9.91
CA TYR A 73 -4.52 8.65 9.76
C TYR A 73 -4.49 9.75 8.70
N ASN A 74 -5.66 10.18 8.19
CA ASN A 74 -5.75 11.17 7.13
C ASN A 74 -4.87 10.82 5.92
N VAL A 75 -4.92 9.55 5.49
CA VAL A 75 -4.15 9.06 4.34
C VAL A 75 -4.64 9.72 3.06
N GLU A 76 -3.73 10.32 2.33
CA GLU A 76 -3.94 10.80 0.96
C GLU A 76 -3.41 9.75 -0.02
N ILE A 77 -4.30 9.17 -0.81
CA ILE A 77 -3.95 8.15 -1.82
C ILE A 77 -3.50 8.84 -3.11
N VAL A 78 -2.23 8.63 -3.45
CA VAL A 78 -1.61 9.11 -4.70
C VAL A 78 -1.58 7.95 -5.69
N GLU A 79 -2.45 8.00 -6.71
CA GLU A 79 -2.52 6.96 -7.75
C GLU A 79 -1.51 7.21 -8.86
N ALA A 80 -0.74 6.20 -9.23
CA ALA A 80 0.22 6.27 -10.33
C ALA A 80 0.33 4.93 -11.05
N GLU A 81 0.90 4.94 -12.26
CA GLU A 81 1.23 3.71 -12.96
C GLU A 81 2.19 2.86 -12.13
N ALA A 82 1.91 1.56 -12.00
CA ALA A 82 2.63 0.66 -11.10
C ALA A 82 4.17 0.67 -11.32
N ALA A 83 4.60 0.78 -12.58
CA ALA A 83 6.02 0.87 -12.93
C ALA A 83 6.71 2.18 -12.49
N ALA A 84 5.93 3.26 -12.30
CA ALA A 84 6.44 4.56 -11.89
C ALA A 84 6.52 4.73 -10.37
N ILE A 85 5.78 3.94 -9.60
CA ILE A 85 5.67 4.12 -8.14
C ILE A 85 7.03 4.12 -7.41
N PRO A 86 8.01 3.24 -7.73
CA PRO A 86 9.30 3.28 -7.04
C PRO A 86 10.01 4.63 -7.15
N GLN A 87 9.76 5.38 -8.22
CA GLN A 87 10.36 6.69 -8.47
C GLN A 87 9.69 7.81 -7.67
N LEU A 88 8.47 7.57 -7.16
CA LEU A 88 7.74 8.54 -6.32
C LEU A 88 8.16 8.49 -4.85
N LEU A 89 8.95 7.50 -4.42
CA LEU A 89 9.37 7.36 -3.02
C LEU A 89 9.98 8.63 -2.39
N PRO A 90 10.71 9.48 -3.12
CA PRO A 90 11.22 10.74 -2.56
C PRO A 90 10.13 11.79 -2.29
N ASP A 91 8.95 11.66 -2.92
CA ASP A 91 7.90 12.67 -2.95
C ASP A 91 6.66 12.27 -2.12
N VAL A 92 6.64 11.06 -1.55
CA VAL A 92 5.55 10.52 -0.72
C VAL A 92 6.09 9.92 0.57
N ASP A 93 5.23 9.79 1.59
CA ASP A 93 5.64 9.19 2.87
C ASP A 93 5.81 7.68 2.75
N TYR A 94 4.92 7.02 2.00
CA TYR A 94 4.97 5.58 1.73
C TYR A 94 4.52 5.26 0.31
N ALA A 95 4.86 4.05 -0.15
CA ALA A 95 4.37 3.52 -1.42
C ALA A 95 4.06 2.03 -1.31
N VAL A 96 2.99 1.58 -1.96
CA VAL A 96 2.71 0.16 -2.15
C VAL A 96 3.21 -0.25 -3.53
N ILE A 97 4.24 -1.09 -3.56
CA ILE A 97 5.00 -1.43 -4.76
C ILE A 97 4.91 -2.93 -5.01
N ASN A 98 4.55 -3.33 -6.23
CA ASN A 98 4.63 -4.73 -6.64
C ASN A 98 6.09 -5.21 -6.67
N SER A 99 6.36 -6.42 -6.19
CA SER A 99 7.73 -6.93 -6.01
C SER A 99 8.59 -6.88 -7.26
N ASN A 100 8.02 -7.14 -8.45
CA ASN A 100 8.76 -7.05 -9.71
C ASN A 100 9.27 -5.62 -10.00
N TYR A 101 8.47 -4.60 -9.73
CA TYR A 101 8.88 -3.20 -9.91
C TYR A 101 9.86 -2.75 -8.83
N ALA A 102 9.69 -3.21 -7.60
CA ALA A 102 10.65 -2.97 -6.53
C ALA A 102 12.05 -3.54 -6.88
N ILE A 103 12.11 -4.80 -7.33
CA ILE A 103 13.36 -5.47 -7.73
C ILE A 103 14.00 -4.73 -8.91
N ASN A 104 13.22 -4.35 -9.93
CA ASN A 104 13.72 -3.61 -11.09
C ASN A 104 14.27 -2.22 -10.73
N ALA A 105 13.76 -1.62 -9.66
CA ALA A 105 14.24 -0.35 -9.12
C ALA A 105 15.42 -0.52 -8.13
N GLY A 106 15.93 -1.74 -7.94
CA GLY A 106 17.04 -2.03 -7.03
C GLY A 106 16.65 -2.14 -5.56
N LEU A 107 15.34 -2.13 -5.25
CA LEU A 107 14.82 -2.33 -3.90
C LEU A 107 14.73 -3.83 -3.58
N ASN A 108 14.94 -4.16 -2.32
CA ASN A 108 14.74 -5.53 -1.83
C ASN A 108 13.40 -5.64 -1.09
N PRO A 109 12.38 -6.33 -1.63
CA PRO A 109 11.05 -6.44 -1.01
C PRO A 109 11.05 -7.06 0.39
N VAL A 110 12.11 -7.76 0.79
CA VAL A 110 12.21 -8.36 2.12
C VAL A 110 12.88 -7.44 3.13
N LYS A 111 13.93 -6.70 2.70
CA LYS A 111 14.76 -5.90 3.59
C LYS A 111 14.29 -4.45 3.69
N ASP A 112 13.80 -3.91 2.56
CA ASP A 112 13.50 -2.49 2.45
C ASP A 112 12.01 -2.19 2.68
N SER A 113 11.15 -3.23 2.73
CA SER A 113 9.73 -3.04 3.01
C SER A 113 9.44 -3.00 4.52
N LEU A 114 8.54 -2.11 4.93
CA LEU A 114 8.00 -2.07 6.31
C LEU A 114 7.11 -3.29 6.59
N PHE A 115 6.34 -3.70 5.59
CA PHE A 115 5.50 -4.90 5.62
C PHE A 115 5.17 -5.35 4.19
N LYS A 116 4.75 -6.58 4.06
CA LYS A 116 4.34 -7.21 2.80
C LYS A 116 3.07 -8.04 3.00
N GLU A 117 2.43 -8.42 1.91
CA GLU A 117 1.33 -9.38 1.93
C GLU A 117 1.79 -10.73 2.49
N GLY A 118 0.87 -11.41 3.16
CA GLY A 118 1.07 -12.78 3.62
C GLY A 118 0.75 -13.82 2.54
N SER A 119 1.02 -15.09 2.84
CA SER A 119 0.69 -16.24 1.99
C SER A 119 -0.81 -16.45 1.76
N SER A 120 -1.67 -15.81 2.56
CA SER A 120 -3.14 -15.84 2.40
C SER A 120 -3.68 -14.79 1.43
N SER A 121 -2.81 -14.09 0.69
CA SER A 121 -3.22 -13.11 -0.31
C SER A 121 -4.11 -13.76 -1.38
N ALA A 122 -5.23 -13.10 -1.70
CA ALA A 122 -6.12 -13.51 -2.80
C ALA A 122 -5.51 -13.34 -4.20
N TYR A 123 -4.32 -12.74 -4.28
CA TYR A 123 -3.64 -12.37 -5.52
C TYR A 123 -2.49 -13.31 -5.89
N GLY A 124 -2.56 -14.59 -5.46
CA GLY A 124 -1.63 -15.61 -5.96
C GLY A 124 -1.76 -15.80 -7.46
N ASN A 125 -0.64 -16.03 -8.13
CA ASN A 125 -0.67 -16.38 -9.56
C ASN A 125 -1.32 -17.73 -9.76
N ILE A 126 -2.10 -17.87 -10.84
CA ILE A 126 -2.85 -19.08 -11.17
C ILE A 126 -2.49 -19.57 -12.58
N LEU A 127 -2.65 -20.87 -12.83
CA LEU A 127 -2.65 -21.45 -14.16
C LEU A 127 -4.09 -21.46 -14.69
N ALA A 128 -4.40 -20.56 -15.63
CA ALA A 128 -5.66 -20.53 -16.31
C ALA A 128 -5.61 -21.34 -17.62
N VAL A 129 -6.66 -22.12 -17.89
CA VAL A 129 -6.79 -22.93 -19.10
C VAL A 129 -8.16 -22.71 -19.74
N LYS A 130 -8.27 -23.01 -21.03
CA LYS A 130 -9.56 -22.98 -21.72
C LYS A 130 -10.47 -24.06 -21.13
N GLU A 131 -11.74 -23.72 -20.93
CA GLU A 131 -12.79 -24.64 -20.45
C GLU A 131 -12.78 -25.96 -21.29
N GLY A 132 -12.82 -27.07 -20.57
CA GLY A 132 -12.74 -28.42 -21.14
C GLY A 132 -11.32 -28.96 -21.32
N ASN A 133 -10.28 -28.16 -21.11
CA ASN A 133 -8.88 -28.60 -21.23
C ASN A 133 -8.21 -28.93 -19.88
N GLU A 134 -8.92 -28.78 -18.77
CA GLU A 134 -8.38 -28.89 -17.40
C GLU A 134 -7.73 -30.25 -17.12
N ASN A 135 -8.25 -31.31 -17.79
CA ASN A 135 -7.84 -32.68 -17.59
C ASN A 135 -6.94 -33.25 -18.70
N THR A 136 -6.51 -32.41 -19.64
CA THR A 136 -5.58 -32.87 -20.68
C THR A 136 -4.21 -33.24 -20.10
N ASP A 137 -3.51 -34.19 -20.71
CA ASP A 137 -2.21 -34.63 -20.21
C ASP A 137 -1.18 -33.50 -20.22
N ALA A 138 -1.24 -32.60 -21.18
CA ALA A 138 -0.39 -31.42 -21.25
C ALA A 138 -0.61 -30.46 -20.05
N VAL A 139 -1.86 -30.19 -19.69
CA VAL A 139 -2.19 -29.33 -18.55
C VAL A 139 -1.79 -29.99 -17.23
N LYS A 140 -2.04 -31.31 -17.07
CA LYS A 140 -1.60 -32.08 -15.90
C LYS A 140 -0.07 -32.06 -15.73
N ALA A 141 0.67 -32.25 -16.83
CA ALA A 141 2.12 -32.20 -16.82
C ALA A 141 2.65 -30.81 -16.44
N LEU A 142 2.07 -29.76 -17.02
CA LEU A 142 2.45 -28.36 -16.73
C LEU A 142 2.14 -28.02 -15.25
N LYS A 143 0.96 -28.38 -14.75
CA LYS A 143 0.59 -28.19 -13.35
C LYS A 143 1.59 -28.88 -12.40
N ALA A 144 1.86 -30.17 -12.66
CA ALA A 144 2.82 -30.94 -11.84
C ALA A 144 4.24 -30.32 -11.88
N ALA A 145 4.66 -29.78 -13.01
CA ALA A 145 5.95 -29.10 -13.12
C ALA A 145 5.98 -27.81 -12.29
N LEU A 146 4.95 -26.96 -12.41
CA LEU A 146 4.86 -25.68 -11.67
C LEU A 146 4.73 -25.87 -10.16
N GLU A 147 4.04 -26.93 -9.71
CA GLU A 147 3.87 -27.28 -8.30
C GLU A 147 5.01 -28.17 -7.74
N SER A 148 6.06 -28.39 -8.52
CA SER A 148 7.16 -29.24 -8.10
C SER A 148 8.05 -28.58 -7.05
N LYS A 149 8.62 -29.41 -6.17
CA LYS A 149 9.65 -28.95 -5.21
C LYS A 149 10.83 -28.26 -5.93
N GLN A 150 11.19 -28.69 -7.11
CA GLN A 150 12.28 -28.10 -7.90
C GLN A 150 11.99 -26.63 -8.26
N VAL A 151 10.75 -26.31 -8.62
CA VAL A 151 10.33 -24.92 -8.91
C VAL A 151 10.27 -24.11 -7.62
N ALA A 152 9.75 -24.67 -6.53
CA ALA A 152 9.73 -23.99 -5.22
C ALA A 152 11.15 -23.68 -4.73
N ASP A 153 12.07 -24.63 -4.82
CA ASP A 153 13.48 -24.44 -4.46
C ASP A 153 14.14 -23.35 -5.33
N PHE A 154 13.91 -23.38 -6.64
CA PHE A 154 14.41 -22.36 -7.57
C PHE A 154 13.89 -20.95 -7.23
N ILE A 155 12.59 -20.82 -6.90
CA ILE A 155 12.00 -19.54 -6.48
C ILE A 155 12.70 -19.04 -5.21
N ASN A 156 12.85 -19.90 -4.22
CA ASN A 156 13.48 -19.55 -2.94
C ASN A 156 14.95 -19.12 -3.12
N GLU A 157 15.70 -19.87 -3.93
CA GLU A 157 17.11 -19.59 -4.20
C GLU A 157 17.27 -18.28 -4.98
N LYS A 158 16.50 -18.11 -6.06
CA LYS A 158 16.63 -16.97 -6.97
C LYS A 158 16.14 -15.66 -6.35
N TYR A 159 15.02 -15.71 -5.62
CA TYR A 159 14.35 -14.50 -5.15
C TYR A 159 14.53 -14.24 -3.65
N ASN A 160 15.13 -15.18 -2.91
CA ASN A 160 15.49 -15.02 -1.49
C ASN A 160 14.33 -14.42 -0.65
N GLY A 161 13.11 -14.91 -0.84
CA GLY A 161 11.91 -14.47 -0.12
C GLY A 161 11.22 -13.23 -0.71
N SER A 162 11.75 -12.61 -1.77
CA SER A 162 11.08 -11.50 -2.48
C SER A 162 9.89 -11.97 -3.32
N VAL A 163 9.90 -13.24 -3.70
CA VAL A 163 8.78 -13.97 -4.31
C VAL A 163 8.58 -15.24 -3.48
N VAL A 164 7.34 -15.56 -3.17
CA VAL A 164 6.98 -16.72 -2.33
C VAL A 164 6.20 -17.72 -3.16
N SER A 165 6.59 -19.00 -3.10
CA SER A 165 5.78 -20.08 -3.65
C SER A 165 4.50 -20.22 -2.82
N THR A 166 3.37 -20.44 -3.48
CA THR A 166 2.06 -20.69 -2.87
C THR A 166 1.69 -22.17 -2.83
N VAL A 167 2.60 -23.06 -3.26
CA VAL A 167 2.45 -24.51 -3.31
C VAL A 167 3.59 -25.20 -2.58
#